data_a234abcd32d292b4bfa45e0fa1ea3a32
#
_entry.id   a234abcd32d292b4bfa45e0fa1ea3a32
#
_cell.length_a   1.000
_cell.length_b   1.000
_cell.length_c   1.000
_cell.angle_alpha   90.00
_cell.angle_beta   90.00
_cell.angle_gamma   90.00
#
_symmetry.space_group_name_H-M   'P 1'
#
loop_
_entity.id
_entity.type
_entity.pdbx_description
1 polymer ?
#
loop_
_entity_poly.entity_id
_entity_poly.type
_entity_poly.pdbx_seq_one_letter_code
_entity_poly.pdbx_strand_id
1 'polypeptide(L)'
;KQFLKSIKRSGFGQNLFDEWRFLDTGEPGKENLHRKLNPDFVLNFPRYQGARILVTRDNFGCGSSREHAPWALQDYGFEVIIAPSFADIFFNNCFKIGLLPIVLDSKVVEKLIAQIQATEGYRLAINLEAQTVTTPTKECYHFDVDSFRKHCLINGLDEIGLTLQHTDKIK
;
A
#
# COMPACT_ATOMS: atom_id res chain seq x y z
N LYS A 1 -3.57 16.80 -2.55
CA LYS A 1 -4.48 17.49 -1.57
C LYS A 1 -5.81 17.90 -2.20
N GLN A 2 -5.83 18.30 -3.48
CA GLN A 2 -7.04 18.79 -4.17
C GLN A 2 -8.16 17.74 -4.28
N PHE A 3 -7.82 16.45 -4.38
CA PHE A 3 -8.78 15.34 -4.50
C PHE A 3 -9.31 14.79 -3.16
N LEU A 4 -8.90 15.36 -2.03
CA LEU A 4 -9.19 14.85 -0.68
C LEU A 4 -10.42 15.52 -0.04
N LYS A 5 -11.45 15.85 -0.83
CA LYS A 5 -12.67 16.52 -0.35
C LYS A 5 -13.91 15.60 -0.31
N SER A 6 -13.74 14.30 -0.49
CA SER A 6 -14.86 13.35 -0.47
C SER A 6 -15.03 12.73 0.92
N ILE A 7 -16.28 12.53 1.33
CA ILE A 7 -16.65 11.76 2.53
C ILE A 7 -16.59 10.24 2.23
N LYS A 8 -16.59 9.85 0.96
CA LYS A 8 -16.48 8.45 0.53
C LYS A 8 -15.08 7.92 0.83
N ARG A 9 -14.98 6.64 1.17
CA ARG A 9 -13.70 5.94 1.42
C ARG A 9 -13.12 5.28 0.16
N SER A 10 -13.77 5.38 -0.99
CA SER A 10 -13.40 4.77 -2.27
C SER A 10 -13.39 5.81 -3.40
N GLY A 11 -12.76 5.46 -4.54
CA GLY A 11 -12.62 6.33 -5.71
C GLY A 11 -11.36 7.19 -5.69
N PHE A 12 -10.43 6.95 -4.77
CA PHE A 12 -9.17 7.68 -4.67
C PHE A 12 -8.03 7.06 -5.49
N GLY A 13 -8.13 5.78 -5.82
CA GLY A 13 -7.08 5.05 -6.55
C GLY A 13 -6.76 5.66 -7.92
N GLN A 14 -7.76 6.21 -8.59
CA GLN A 14 -7.56 6.93 -9.86
C GLN A 14 -6.63 8.15 -9.72
N ASN A 15 -6.54 8.76 -8.53
CA ASN A 15 -5.72 9.94 -8.23
C ASN A 15 -4.46 9.58 -7.44
N LEU A 16 -4.14 8.29 -7.31
CA LEU A 16 -2.92 7.84 -6.65
C LEU A 16 -1.70 8.38 -7.40
N PHE A 17 -0.80 9.04 -6.67
CA PHE A 17 0.39 9.70 -7.22
C PHE A 17 0.09 10.66 -8.38
N ASP A 18 -1.00 11.39 -8.33
CA ASP A 18 -1.54 12.22 -9.41
C ASP A 18 -0.47 13.09 -10.08
N GLU A 19 0.30 13.85 -9.30
CA GLU A 19 1.33 14.78 -9.79
C GLU A 19 2.50 14.08 -10.52
N TRP A 20 2.72 12.80 -10.26
CA TRP A 20 3.78 12.01 -10.90
C TRP A 20 3.24 11.13 -12.03
N ARG A 21 2.01 10.69 -11.87
CA ARG A 21 1.37 9.75 -12.79
C ARG A 21 0.89 10.40 -14.07
N PHE A 22 0.53 11.68 -14.02
CA PHE A 22 0.01 12.43 -15.15
C PHE A 22 0.88 13.65 -15.46
N LEU A 23 0.94 14.03 -16.76
CA LEU A 23 1.66 15.21 -17.24
C LEU A 23 0.82 16.50 -17.17
N ASP A 24 -0.49 16.37 -17.01
CA ASP A 24 -1.45 17.46 -16.93
C ASP A 24 -2.06 17.55 -15.53
N THR A 25 -2.55 18.72 -15.17
CA THR A 25 -3.21 18.94 -13.87
C THR A 25 -4.62 18.35 -13.90
N GLY A 26 -4.92 17.48 -12.95
CA GLY A 26 -6.26 16.94 -12.77
C GLY A 26 -7.22 17.93 -12.11
N GLU A 27 -8.51 17.75 -12.37
CA GLU A 27 -9.58 18.53 -11.76
C GLU A 27 -10.44 17.66 -10.83
N PRO A 28 -10.77 18.12 -9.60
CA PRO A 28 -11.65 17.38 -8.71
C PRO A 28 -13.02 17.12 -9.35
N GLY A 29 -13.47 15.86 -9.28
CA GLY A 29 -14.79 15.45 -9.83
C GLY A 29 -14.78 15.12 -11.31
N LYS A 30 -13.67 15.27 -12.01
CA LYS A 30 -13.52 14.79 -13.39
C LYS A 30 -12.79 13.45 -13.43
N GLU A 31 -13.20 12.60 -14.36
CA GLU A 31 -12.54 11.32 -14.61
C GLU A 31 -11.19 11.51 -15.30
N ASN A 32 -10.25 10.61 -15.03
CA ASN A 32 -8.88 10.67 -15.57
C ASN A 32 -8.72 9.99 -16.95
N LEU A 33 -9.82 9.56 -17.58
CA LEU A 33 -9.84 8.74 -18.81
C LEU A 33 -9.06 9.35 -19.99
N HIS A 34 -9.02 10.68 -20.09
CA HIS A 34 -8.38 11.39 -21.20
C HIS A 34 -7.11 12.12 -20.79
N ARG A 35 -6.63 11.90 -19.56
CA ARG A 35 -5.43 12.56 -19.05
C ARG A 35 -4.18 11.92 -19.65
N LYS A 36 -3.17 12.77 -19.90
CA LYS A 36 -1.90 12.35 -20.48
C LYS A 36 -1.04 11.66 -19.42
N LEU A 37 -0.86 10.36 -19.55
CA LEU A 37 0.00 9.58 -18.65
C LEU A 37 1.46 10.00 -18.80
N ASN A 38 2.17 10.09 -17.67
CA ASN A 38 3.61 10.26 -17.65
C ASN A 38 4.28 8.92 -18.02
N PRO A 39 4.98 8.82 -19.15
CA PRO A 39 5.59 7.57 -19.61
C PRO A 39 6.76 7.11 -18.73
N ASP A 40 7.34 8.00 -17.92
CA ASP A 40 8.49 7.68 -17.06
C ASP A 40 8.05 7.23 -15.65
N PHE A 41 6.76 7.29 -15.35
CA PHE A 41 6.29 6.90 -14.02
C PHE A 41 5.97 5.40 -13.95
N VAL A 42 6.59 4.72 -13.01
CA VAL A 42 6.60 3.25 -12.88
C VAL A 42 5.20 2.61 -12.91
N LEU A 43 4.18 3.20 -12.27
CA LEU A 43 2.82 2.64 -12.25
C LEU A 43 2.08 2.76 -13.61
N ASN A 44 2.63 3.52 -14.56
CA ASN A 44 2.09 3.60 -15.92
C ASN A 44 2.71 2.56 -16.85
N PHE A 45 3.75 1.84 -16.42
CA PHE A 45 4.35 0.78 -17.22
C PHE A 45 3.41 -0.44 -17.33
N PRO A 46 3.15 -0.95 -18.53
CA PRO A 46 2.27 -2.11 -18.72
C PRO A 46 2.67 -3.33 -17.89
N ARG A 47 3.98 -3.54 -17.70
CA ARG A 47 4.54 -4.67 -16.93
C ARG A 47 4.15 -4.67 -15.44
N TYR A 48 3.71 -3.53 -14.89
CA TYR A 48 3.31 -3.41 -13.47
C TYR A 48 1.80 -3.26 -13.28
N GLN A 49 1.02 -3.34 -14.35
CA GLN A 49 -0.43 -3.29 -14.22
C GLN A 49 -0.96 -4.47 -13.42
N GLY A 50 -1.86 -4.21 -12.47
CA GLY A 50 -2.40 -5.23 -11.57
C GLY A 50 -1.45 -5.67 -10.44
N ALA A 51 -0.33 -4.96 -10.23
CA ALA A 51 0.56 -5.23 -9.10
C ALA A 51 -0.16 -5.01 -7.77
N ARG A 52 -0.05 -5.99 -6.87
CA ARG A 52 -0.65 -5.97 -5.52
C ARG A 52 0.36 -5.62 -4.42
N ILE A 53 1.65 -5.65 -4.74
CA ILE A 53 2.74 -5.35 -3.81
C ILE A 53 3.50 -4.14 -4.32
N LEU A 54 3.62 -3.11 -3.49
CA LEU A 54 4.43 -1.93 -3.76
C LEU A 54 5.73 -2.02 -2.95
N VAL A 55 6.87 -1.99 -3.65
CA VAL A 55 8.19 -1.90 -3.01
C VAL A 55 8.72 -0.49 -3.17
N THR A 56 9.10 0.15 -2.08
CA THR A 56 9.47 1.57 -2.06
C THR A 56 10.64 1.81 -1.12
N ARG A 57 11.22 3.02 -1.17
CA ARG A 57 12.35 3.45 -0.35
C ARG A 57 11.91 4.06 0.97
N ASP A 58 12.90 4.56 1.72
CA ASP A 58 12.76 5.10 3.06
C ASP A 58 11.66 6.14 3.21
N ASN A 59 11.14 6.22 4.43
CA ASN A 59 10.22 7.25 4.88
C ASN A 59 8.94 7.35 4.02
N PHE A 60 8.42 6.19 3.61
CA PHE A 60 7.21 6.15 2.79
C PHE A 60 5.99 6.66 3.57
N GLY A 61 5.16 7.46 2.90
CA GLY A 61 3.96 8.06 3.48
C GLY A 61 4.18 9.38 4.22
N CYS A 62 5.40 9.95 4.24
CA CYS A 62 5.73 11.18 4.96
C CYS A 62 5.00 12.43 4.46
N GLY A 63 4.49 12.42 3.24
CA GLY A 63 3.79 13.57 2.64
C GLY A 63 2.35 13.76 3.11
N SER A 64 1.76 12.83 3.85
CA SER A 64 0.35 12.87 4.22
C SER A 64 0.10 12.34 5.63
N SER A 65 -0.46 13.19 6.48
CA SER A 65 -1.02 12.80 7.79
C SER A 65 -2.49 12.37 7.71
N ARG A 66 -3.00 12.05 6.52
CA ARG A 66 -4.41 11.73 6.29
C ARG A 66 -4.59 10.26 5.95
N GLU A 67 -5.69 9.68 6.39
CA GLU A 67 -6.10 8.30 6.07
C GLU A 67 -6.35 8.06 4.57
N HIS A 68 -6.60 9.12 3.81
CA HIS A 68 -6.82 9.04 2.35
C HIS A 68 -5.62 8.48 1.56
N ALA A 69 -4.40 8.61 2.07
CA ALA A 69 -3.22 8.08 1.37
C ALA A 69 -3.24 6.54 1.35
N PRO A 70 -3.40 5.82 2.48
CA PRO A 70 -3.61 4.39 2.47
C PRO A 70 -4.86 3.97 1.67
N TRP A 71 -5.99 4.69 1.76
CA TRP A 71 -7.18 4.38 0.96
C TRP A 71 -6.92 4.44 -0.53
N ALA A 72 -6.16 5.44 -1.01
CA ALA A 72 -5.82 5.55 -2.42
C ALA A 72 -4.96 4.37 -2.91
N LEU A 73 -4.04 3.88 -2.07
CA LEU A 73 -3.21 2.71 -2.38
C LEU A 73 -4.04 1.43 -2.44
N GLN A 74 -4.91 1.21 -1.45
CA GLN A 74 -5.78 0.04 -1.41
C GLN A 74 -6.78 0.05 -2.57
N ASP A 75 -7.41 1.20 -2.84
CA ASP A 75 -8.38 1.37 -3.93
C ASP A 75 -7.73 1.23 -5.33
N TYR A 76 -6.43 1.51 -5.44
CA TYR A 76 -5.65 1.23 -6.65
C TYR A 76 -5.37 -0.28 -6.84
N GLY A 77 -5.43 -1.07 -5.76
CA GLY A 77 -5.25 -2.51 -5.77
C GLY A 77 -4.05 -3.03 -4.99
N PHE A 78 -3.32 -2.16 -4.28
CA PHE A 78 -2.23 -2.63 -3.41
C PHE A 78 -2.77 -3.23 -2.12
N GLU A 79 -2.17 -4.35 -1.71
CA GLU A 79 -2.47 -5.07 -0.46
C GLU A 79 -1.29 -5.05 0.50
N VAL A 80 -0.08 -4.95 -0.05
CA VAL A 80 1.16 -4.95 0.70
C VAL A 80 2.06 -3.82 0.24
N ILE A 81 2.71 -3.15 1.18
CA ILE A 81 3.75 -2.16 0.90
C ILE A 81 5.01 -2.57 1.65
N ILE A 82 6.13 -2.66 0.95
CA ILE A 82 7.43 -3.00 1.52
C ILE A 82 8.33 -1.77 1.44
N ALA A 83 8.89 -1.35 2.58
CA ALA A 83 9.81 -0.22 2.67
C ALA A 83 10.81 -0.40 3.82
N PRO A 84 11.96 0.28 3.81
CA PRO A 84 12.87 0.31 4.95
C PRO A 84 12.29 1.07 6.14
N SER A 85 11.47 2.09 5.89
CA SER A 85 10.78 2.85 6.92
C SER A 85 9.51 3.52 6.39
N PHE A 86 8.62 3.85 7.30
CA PHE A 86 7.35 4.54 7.03
C PHE A 86 7.18 5.73 7.97
N ALA A 87 6.40 6.71 7.55
CA ALA A 87 5.88 7.72 8.46
C ALA A 87 4.88 7.09 9.44
N ASP A 88 4.98 7.38 10.73
CA ASP A 88 4.22 6.73 11.82
C ASP A 88 2.70 6.76 11.60
N ILE A 89 2.16 7.94 11.23
CA ILE A 89 0.72 8.11 10.99
C ILE A 89 0.27 7.24 9.81
N PHE A 90 1.05 7.21 8.73
CA PHE A 90 0.76 6.40 7.56
C PHE A 90 0.78 4.91 7.90
N PHE A 91 1.83 4.46 8.60
CA PHE A 91 2.00 3.07 9.03
C PHE A 91 0.81 2.58 9.86
N ASN A 92 0.39 3.37 10.85
CA ASN A 92 -0.76 3.04 11.69
C ASN A 92 -2.07 3.00 10.90
N ASN A 93 -2.27 3.94 9.98
CA ASN A 93 -3.48 4.00 9.16
C ASN A 93 -3.58 2.84 8.16
N CYS A 94 -2.47 2.27 7.69
CA CYS A 94 -2.47 1.08 6.85
C CYS A 94 -3.17 -0.10 7.55
N PHE A 95 -2.83 -0.38 8.80
CA PHE A 95 -3.44 -1.49 9.54
C PHE A 95 -4.94 -1.32 9.76
N LYS A 96 -5.42 -0.09 9.94
CA LYS A 96 -6.85 0.20 10.14
C LYS A 96 -7.73 -0.17 8.95
N ILE A 97 -7.14 -0.21 7.75
CA ILE A 97 -7.87 -0.51 6.50
C ILE A 97 -7.52 -1.88 5.91
N GLY A 98 -6.69 -2.67 6.58
CA GLY A 98 -6.28 -3.99 6.07
C GLY A 98 -5.16 -3.97 5.03
N LEU A 99 -4.43 -2.86 4.89
CA LEU A 99 -3.22 -2.75 4.07
C LEU A 99 -2.01 -3.15 4.92
N LEU A 100 -1.18 -4.10 4.46
CA LEU A 100 -0.04 -4.61 5.22
C LEU A 100 1.24 -3.81 4.90
N PRO A 101 1.73 -2.95 5.80
CA PRO A 101 3.05 -2.33 5.67
C PRO A 101 4.11 -3.28 6.27
N ILE A 102 5.13 -3.61 5.48
CA ILE A 102 6.26 -4.48 5.85
C ILE A 102 7.53 -3.64 5.90
N VAL A 103 8.23 -3.68 7.03
CA VAL A 103 9.56 -3.08 7.19
C VAL A 103 10.62 -4.15 6.93
N LEU A 104 11.52 -3.89 5.99
CA LEU A 104 12.70 -4.71 5.72
C LEU A 104 13.95 -3.83 5.69
N ASP A 105 15.12 -4.44 5.92
CA ASP A 105 16.39 -3.73 5.82
C ASP A 105 16.57 -3.04 4.45
N SER A 106 17.14 -1.85 4.44
CA SER A 106 17.38 -1.05 3.23
C SER A 106 18.10 -1.82 2.12
N LYS A 107 19.11 -2.65 2.48
CA LYS A 107 19.85 -3.44 1.49
C LYS A 107 18.99 -4.53 0.86
N VAL A 108 18.08 -5.12 1.66
CA VAL A 108 17.10 -6.10 1.15
C VAL A 108 16.14 -5.42 0.20
N VAL A 109 15.61 -4.26 0.56
CA VAL A 109 14.69 -3.50 -0.28
C VAL A 109 15.34 -3.10 -1.60
N GLU A 110 16.56 -2.57 -1.60
CA GLU A 110 17.28 -2.23 -2.84
C GLU A 110 17.53 -3.47 -3.71
N LYS A 111 17.86 -4.61 -3.11
CA LYS A 111 17.99 -5.88 -3.83
C LYS A 111 16.68 -6.31 -4.48
N LEU A 112 15.56 -6.22 -3.75
CA LEU A 112 14.23 -6.52 -4.30
C LEU A 112 13.89 -5.59 -5.46
N ILE A 113 14.14 -4.28 -5.34
CA ILE A 113 13.91 -3.30 -6.41
C ILE A 113 14.72 -3.69 -7.66
N ALA A 114 15.99 -4.01 -7.51
CA ALA A 114 16.85 -4.43 -8.64
C ALA A 114 16.32 -5.72 -9.30
N GLN A 115 15.88 -6.70 -8.54
CA GLN A 115 15.31 -7.95 -9.06
C GLN A 115 13.98 -7.73 -9.78
N ILE A 116 13.11 -6.86 -9.24
CA ILE A 116 11.83 -6.48 -9.86
C ILE A 116 12.06 -5.76 -11.19
N GLN A 117 13.05 -4.88 -11.25
CA GLN A 117 13.38 -4.16 -12.47
C GLN A 117 13.98 -5.08 -13.55
N ALA A 118 14.81 -6.03 -13.14
CA ALA A 118 15.47 -6.98 -14.04
C ALA A 118 14.53 -8.06 -14.60
N THR A 119 13.47 -8.42 -13.86
CA THR A 119 12.61 -9.56 -14.19
C THR A 119 11.16 -9.12 -14.37
N GLU A 120 10.63 -9.27 -15.58
CA GLU A 120 9.21 -9.04 -15.84
C GLU A 120 8.35 -10.13 -15.17
N GLY A 121 7.21 -9.71 -14.60
CA GLY A 121 6.33 -10.64 -13.88
C GLY A 121 6.89 -11.15 -12.56
N TYR A 122 7.86 -10.43 -11.96
CA TYR A 122 8.44 -10.79 -10.67
C TYR A 122 7.37 -10.89 -9.58
N ARG A 123 7.40 -11.99 -8.81
CA ARG A 123 6.39 -12.27 -7.78
C ARG A 123 7.06 -12.51 -6.44
N LEU A 124 6.49 -11.92 -5.40
CA LEU A 124 6.83 -12.19 -4.01
C LEU A 124 5.70 -12.99 -3.36
N ALA A 125 6.04 -13.98 -2.55
CA ALA A 125 5.08 -14.69 -1.70
C ALA A 125 5.15 -14.08 -0.30
N ILE A 126 4.01 -13.58 0.19
CA ILE A 126 3.88 -13.02 1.53
C ILE A 126 3.11 -14.01 2.39
N ASN A 127 3.71 -14.40 3.51
CA ASN A 127 3.03 -15.22 4.52
C ASN A 127 2.94 -14.40 5.82
N LEU A 128 1.74 -13.94 6.15
CA LEU A 128 1.50 -13.13 7.34
C LEU A 128 1.58 -13.96 8.61
N GLU A 129 1.17 -15.23 8.58
CA GLU A 129 1.25 -16.12 9.75
C GLU A 129 2.69 -16.42 10.14
N ALA A 130 3.53 -16.76 9.15
CA ALA A 130 4.96 -16.99 9.34
C ALA A 130 5.79 -15.69 9.37
N GLN A 131 5.18 -14.55 9.02
CA GLN A 131 5.83 -13.23 8.93
C GLN A 131 7.04 -13.26 7.99
N THR A 132 6.83 -13.77 6.77
CA THR A 132 7.90 -13.94 5.78
C THR A 132 7.54 -13.36 4.42
N VAL A 133 8.57 -12.83 3.76
CA VAL A 133 8.58 -12.45 2.35
C VAL A 133 9.52 -13.40 1.62
N THR A 134 9.02 -14.15 0.66
CA THR A 134 9.83 -15.13 -0.10
C THR A 134 9.91 -14.72 -1.57
N THR A 135 11.13 -14.70 -2.10
CA THR A 135 11.42 -14.41 -3.49
C THR A 135 11.24 -15.64 -4.39
N PRO A 136 11.16 -15.50 -5.73
CA PRO A 136 11.18 -16.62 -6.65
C PRO A 136 12.44 -17.51 -6.53
N THR A 137 13.56 -16.92 -6.09
CA THR A 137 14.83 -17.62 -5.85
C THR A 137 14.91 -18.32 -4.49
N LYS A 138 13.79 -18.40 -3.76
CA LYS A 138 13.69 -19.04 -2.43
C LYS A 138 14.42 -18.27 -1.30
N GLU A 139 14.84 -17.04 -1.52
CA GLU A 139 15.32 -16.20 -0.43
C GLU A 139 14.12 -15.82 0.46
N CYS A 140 14.27 -15.94 1.77
CA CYS A 140 13.23 -15.70 2.74
C CYS A 140 13.67 -14.59 3.71
N TYR A 141 12.87 -13.56 3.82
CA TYR A 141 13.08 -12.42 4.71
C TYR A 141 11.97 -12.38 5.76
N HIS A 142 12.36 -12.27 7.03
CA HIS A 142 11.40 -12.12 8.13
C HIS A 142 11.06 -10.64 8.35
N PHE A 143 9.82 -10.39 8.73
CA PHE A 143 9.36 -9.07 9.16
C PHE A 143 8.57 -9.16 10.46
N ASP A 144 8.61 -8.09 11.23
CA ASP A 144 7.88 -8.01 12.49
C ASP A 144 6.52 -7.32 12.29
N VAL A 145 5.51 -7.89 12.89
CA VAL A 145 4.19 -7.29 13.03
C VAL A 145 3.64 -7.58 14.42
N ASP A 146 3.09 -6.57 15.06
CA ASP A 146 2.45 -6.71 16.37
C ASP A 146 1.36 -7.77 16.34
N SER A 147 1.28 -8.59 17.40
CA SER A 147 0.39 -9.74 17.47
C SER A 147 -1.09 -9.38 17.34
N PHE A 148 -1.51 -8.24 17.90
CA PHE A 148 -2.87 -7.75 17.79
C PHE A 148 -3.18 -7.28 16.36
N ARG A 149 -2.28 -6.53 15.73
CA ARG A 149 -2.41 -6.10 14.33
C ARG A 149 -2.46 -7.29 13.37
N LYS A 150 -1.61 -8.28 13.61
CA LYS A 150 -1.60 -9.55 12.87
C LYS A 150 -2.95 -10.26 12.98
N HIS A 151 -3.49 -10.39 14.20
CA HIS A 151 -4.79 -10.96 14.43
C HIS A 151 -5.91 -10.22 13.67
N CYS A 152 -5.91 -8.89 13.71
CA CYS A 152 -6.89 -8.08 12.98
C CYS A 152 -6.80 -8.30 11.46
N LEU A 153 -5.60 -8.30 10.90
CA LEU A 153 -5.40 -8.52 9.46
C LEU A 153 -5.84 -9.92 9.01
N ILE A 154 -5.50 -10.97 9.76
CA ILE A 154 -5.86 -12.36 9.43
C ILE A 154 -7.37 -12.54 9.46
N ASN A 155 -8.07 -11.91 10.41
CA ASN A 155 -9.51 -12.07 10.61
C ASN A 155 -10.34 -10.98 9.90
N GLY A 156 -9.70 -10.06 9.17
CA GLY A 156 -10.40 -8.96 8.48
C GLY A 156 -11.14 -8.02 9.45
N LEU A 157 -10.60 -7.82 10.65
CA LEU A 157 -11.20 -6.99 11.68
C LEU A 157 -10.74 -5.54 11.56
N ASP A 158 -11.67 -4.64 11.35
CA ASP A 158 -11.49 -3.20 11.50
C ASP A 158 -11.90 -2.73 12.92
N GLU A 159 -11.81 -1.43 13.21
CA GLU A 159 -12.20 -0.86 14.51
C GLU A 159 -13.66 -1.14 14.85
N ILE A 160 -14.54 -1.24 13.85
CA ILE A 160 -15.96 -1.56 14.03
C ILE A 160 -16.12 -3.04 14.34
N GLY A 161 -15.46 -3.93 13.60
CA GLY A 161 -15.46 -5.37 13.83
C GLY A 161 -14.98 -5.74 15.22
N LEU A 162 -13.92 -5.06 15.70
CA LEU A 162 -13.43 -5.23 17.08
C LEU A 162 -14.47 -4.80 18.13
N THR A 163 -15.14 -3.68 17.90
CA THR A 163 -16.20 -3.19 18.80
C THR A 163 -17.39 -4.14 18.82
N LEU A 164 -17.78 -4.68 17.68
CA LEU A 164 -18.89 -5.64 17.57
C LEU A 164 -18.61 -6.97 18.29
N GLN A 165 -17.35 -7.40 18.40
CA GLN A 165 -17.00 -8.58 19.20
C GLN A 165 -17.26 -8.41 20.70
N HIS A 166 -17.40 -7.17 21.17
CA HIS A 166 -17.66 -6.83 22.56
C HIS A 166 -19.08 -6.27 22.81
N THR A 167 -20.01 -6.48 21.87
CA THR A 167 -21.40 -5.96 21.94
C THR A 167 -22.09 -6.32 23.24
N ASP A 168 -21.82 -7.52 23.78
CA ASP A 168 -22.39 -7.99 25.04
C ASP A 168 -21.92 -7.23 26.29
N LYS A 169 -20.81 -6.50 26.16
CA LYS A 169 -20.23 -5.67 27.23
C LYS A 169 -20.60 -4.19 27.12
N ILE A 170 -21.23 -3.81 26.01
CA ILE A 170 -21.68 -2.43 25.72
C ILE A 170 -23.19 -2.38 25.96
N LYS A 171 -23.60 -2.50 27.20
CA LYS A 171 -24.99 -2.28 27.65
C LYS A 171 -25.02 -1.12 28.61
#